data_84122c0baffa3316c890e7f794311f6f
#
_entry.id   84122c0baffa3316c890e7f794311f6f
#
_cell.length_a   1.000
_cell.length_b   1.000
_cell.length_c   1.000
_cell.angle_alpha   90.00
_cell.angle_beta   90.00
_cell.angle_gamma   90.00
#
_symmetry.space_group_name_H-M   'P 1'
#
loop_
_entity.id
_entity.type
_entity.pdbx_description
1 polymer ?
#
loop_
_entity_poly.entity_id
_entity_poly.type
_entity_poly.pdbx_seq_one_letter_code
_entity_poly.pdbx_strand_id
1 'polypeptide(L)'
;ARLLKNRWTDAWEQPGAPEPLGMPLQNLLVSEAHQRLMRSGQPDVVPMPAGQIVGRVNEVRPVADVVADLVREAAETLEALETLGRPR
;
A
#
# COMPACT_ATOMS: atom_id res chain seq x y z
N ALA A 1 -6.02 6.29 1.03
CA ALA A 1 -5.03 5.32 0.47
C ALA A 1 -3.97 5.00 1.51
N ARG A 2 -3.43 3.80 1.46
CA ARG A 2 -2.31 3.40 2.31
C ARG A 2 -1.00 3.68 1.58
N LEU A 3 -0.07 4.31 2.27
CA LEU A 3 1.27 4.60 1.73
C LEU A 3 2.33 3.91 2.60
N LEU A 4 3.43 3.52 1.98
CA LEU A 4 4.60 3.09 2.75
C LEU A 4 5.16 4.27 3.54
N LYS A 5 5.54 4.01 4.79
CA LYS A 5 6.12 5.06 5.66
C LYS A 5 7.47 5.49 5.14
N ASN A 6 7.63 6.81 4.97
CA ASN A 6 8.89 7.42 4.56
C ASN A 6 8.94 8.90 4.99
N ARG A 7 9.93 9.65 4.55
CA ARG A 7 10.09 11.06 4.90
C ARG A 7 8.92 11.94 4.44
N TRP A 8 8.28 11.60 3.31
CA TRP A 8 7.11 12.32 2.84
C TRP A 8 5.91 12.13 3.77
N THR A 9 5.61 10.90 4.14
CA THR A 9 4.50 10.61 5.06
C THR A 9 4.79 11.17 6.46
N ASP A 10 6.04 11.09 6.92
CA ASP A 10 6.44 11.65 8.21
C ASP A 10 6.24 13.16 8.27
N ALA A 11 6.52 13.87 7.18
CA ALA A 11 6.32 15.33 7.11
C ALA A 11 4.85 15.72 7.32
N TRP A 12 3.91 14.92 6.80
CA TRP A 12 2.47 15.17 6.99
C TRP A 12 1.97 14.87 8.40
N GLU A 13 2.69 14.05 9.14
CA GLU A 13 2.36 13.69 10.53
C GLU A 13 3.00 14.60 11.58
N GLN A 14 3.86 15.54 11.18
CA GLN A 14 4.52 16.46 12.11
C GLN A 14 3.51 17.39 12.78
N PRO A 15 3.75 17.77 14.05
CA PRO A 15 2.95 18.83 14.69
C PRO A 15 2.98 20.12 13.87
N GLY A 16 1.82 20.69 13.62
CA GLY A 16 1.69 21.90 12.81
C GLY A 16 1.58 21.65 11.30
N ALA A 17 1.70 20.41 10.83
CA ALA A 17 1.42 20.08 9.43
C ALA A 17 -0.05 20.37 9.10
N PRO A 18 -0.37 20.87 7.88
CA PRO A 18 -1.75 21.09 7.49
C PRO A 18 -2.53 19.78 7.39
N GLU A 19 -3.82 19.83 7.66
CA GLU A 19 -4.71 18.68 7.43
C GLU A 19 -4.83 18.38 5.94
N PRO A 20 -4.74 17.09 5.55
CA PRO A 20 -4.96 16.72 4.16
C PRO A 20 -6.38 17.06 3.71
N LEU A 21 -6.50 17.49 2.46
CA LEU A 21 -7.80 17.72 1.83
C LEU A 21 -8.44 16.39 1.40
N GLY A 22 -9.76 16.38 1.21
CA GLY A 22 -10.46 15.26 0.63
C GLY A 22 -10.08 15.01 -0.83
N MET A 23 -10.33 13.80 -1.32
CA MET A 23 -10.13 13.46 -2.73
C MET A 23 -11.17 14.15 -3.61
N PRO A 24 -10.82 14.65 -4.79
CA PRO A 24 -9.49 14.62 -5.44
C PRO A 24 -8.63 15.85 -5.12
N LEU A 25 -9.07 16.76 -4.26
CA LEU A 25 -8.41 18.04 -4.01
C LEU A 25 -6.99 17.87 -3.49
N GLN A 26 -6.74 16.90 -2.62
CA GLN A 26 -5.40 16.63 -2.10
C GLN A 26 -4.43 16.27 -3.23
N ASN A 27 -4.85 15.44 -4.17
CA ASN A 27 -4.02 15.07 -5.32
C ASN A 27 -3.68 16.26 -6.20
N LEU A 28 -4.62 17.16 -6.42
CA LEU A 28 -4.39 18.37 -7.20
C LEU A 28 -3.39 19.30 -6.48
N LEU A 29 -3.55 19.46 -5.19
CA LEU A 29 -2.68 20.32 -4.38
C LEU A 29 -1.22 19.87 -4.41
N VAL A 30 -0.98 18.56 -4.28
CA VAL A 30 0.38 18.01 -4.17
C VAL A 30 0.98 17.53 -5.50
N SER A 31 0.26 17.65 -6.61
CA SER A 31 0.67 17.06 -7.89
C SER A 31 2.04 17.55 -8.38
N GLU A 32 2.32 18.84 -8.29
CA GLU A 32 3.62 19.40 -8.69
C GLU A 32 4.75 18.90 -7.77
N ALA A 33 4.51 18.90 -6.47
CA ALA A 33 5.48 18.38 -5.51
C ALA A 33 5.79 16.91 -5.76
N HIS A 34 4.78 16.08 -6.03
CA HIS A 34 4.97 14.67 -6.39
C HIS A 34 5.82 14.49 -7.64
N GLN A 35 5.60 15.31 -8.68
CA GLN A 35 6.43 15.23 -9.89
C GLN A 35 7.89 15.55 -9.59
N ARG A 36 8.16 16.53 -8.76
CA ARG A 36 9.54 16.87 -8.35
C ARG A 36 10.17 15.74 -7.53
N LEU A 37 9.42 15.15 -6.61
CA LEU A 37 9.89 14.02 -5.81
C LEU A 37 10.22 12.81 -6.67
N MET A 38 9.38 12.49 -7.65
CA MET A 38 9.63 11.39 -8.59
C MET A 38 10.91 11.59 -9.41
N ARG A 39 11.27 12.84 -9.71
CA ARG A 39 12.50 13.18 -10.46
C ARG A 39 13.74 13.30 -9.57
N SER A 40 13.58 13.30 -8.27
CA SER A 40 14.68 13.57 -7.33
C SER A 40 15.71 12.45 -7.25
N GLY A 41 15.34 11.23 -7.64
CA GLY A 41 16.19 10.05 -7.46
C GLY A 41 16.30 9.60 -6.00
N GLN A 42 15.48 10.11 -5.09
CA GLN A 42 15.47 9.77 -3.66
C GLN A 42 14.21 8.96 -3.32
N PRO A 43 14.30 7.62 -3.27
CA PRO A 43 13.13 6.78 -3.04
C PRO A 43 12.47 7.00 -1.67
N ASP A 44 13.19 7.50 -0.68
CA ASP A 44 12.68 7.74 0.67
C ASP A 44 11.75 8.95 0.81
N VAL A 45 11.57 9.74 -0.26
CA VAL A 45 10.60 10.85 -0.30
C VAL A 45 9.48 10.62 -1.31
N VAL A 46 9.55 9.55 -2.10
CA VAL A 46 8.54 9.26 -3.14
C VAL A 46 7.32 8.60 -2.49
N PRO A 47 6.10 9.13 -2.70
CA PRO A 47 4.89 8.47 -2.22
C PRO A 47 4.72 7.10 -2.88
N MET A 48 4.56 6.06 -2.08
CA MET A 48 4.43 4.68 -2.55
C MET A 48 3.12 4.07 -2.05
N PRO A 49 2.05 4.13 -2.85
CA PRO A 49 0.79 3.51 -2.48
C PRO A 49 0.93 1.99 -2.33
N ALA A 50 0.24 1.44 -1.36
CA ALA A 50 0.27 0.01 -1.08
C ALA A 50 -1.13 -0.49 -0.70
N GLY A 51 -1.35 -1.79 -0.85
CA GLY A 51 -2.58 -2.43 -0.43
C GLY A 51 -2.61 -2.68 1.08
N GLN A 52 -3.77 -3.08 1.58
CA GLN A 52 -3.96 -3.35 3.01
C GLN A 52 -3.10 -4.51 3.53
N ILE A 53 -2.73 -5.45 2.67
CA ILE A 53 -1.93 -6.62 3.05
C ILE A 53 -0.43 -6.33 3.18
N VAL A 54 0.00 -5.10 2.90
CA VAL A 54 1.43 -4.74 2.92
C VAL A 54 2.11 -5.10 4.25
N GLY A 55 1.38 -5.05 5.35
CA GLY A 55 1.89 -5.44 6.66
C GLY A 55 2.24 -6.93 6.80
N ARG A 56 1.77 -7.76 5.89
CA ARG A 56 2.10 -9.21 5.83
C ARG A 56 3.24 -9.53 4.89
N VAL A 57 3.74 -8.55 4.14
CA VAL A 57 4.82 -8.72 3.17
C VAL A 57 6.12 -8.29 3.84
N ASN A 58 6.89 -9.25 4.33
CA ASN A 58 8.05 -8.99 5.19
C ASN A 58 9.38 -9.43 4.59
N GLU A 59 9.37 -10.01 3.37
CA GLU A 59 10.58 -10.50 2.74
C GLU A 59 10.51 -10.39 1.22
N VAL A 60 11.67 -10.28 0.61
CA VAL A 60 11.82 -10.35 -0.85
C VAL A 60 11.92 -11.82 -1.25
N ARG A 61 11.07 -12.26 -2.17
CA ARG A 61 10.98 -13.65 -2.60
C ARG A 61 10.97 -13.75 -4.11
N PRO A 62 11.40 -14.90 -4.70
CA PRO A 62 11.25 -15.11 -6.12
C PRO A 62 9.79 -15.01 -6.57
N VAL A 63 9.56 -14.44 -7.75
CA VAL A 63 8.20 -14.23 -8.29
C VAL A 63 7.43 -15.55 -8.38
N ALA A 64 8.09 -16.64 -8.79
CA ALA A 64 7.46 -17.96 -8.86
C ALA A 64 6.87 -18.42 -7.52
N ASP A 65 7.58 -18.16 -6.42
CA ASP A 65 7.12 -18.53 -5.08
C ASP A 65 5.93 -17.67 -4.65
N VAL A 66 5.96 -16.38 -4.95
CA VAL A 66 4.86 -15.47 -4.65
C VAL A 66 3.59 -15.89 -5.40
N VAL A 67 3.71 -16.18 -6.70
CA VAL A 67 2.56 -16.62 -7.52
C VAL A 67 2.02 -17.97 -7.02
N ALA A 68 2.90 -18.92 -6.70
CA ALA A 68 2.49 -20.22 -6.16
C ALA A 68 1.73 -20.07 -4.84
N ASP A 69 2.18 -19.21 -3.94
CA ASP A 69 1.50 -18.92 -2.69
C ASP A 69 0.14 -18.24 -2.90
N LEU A 70 0.04 -17.30 -3.85
CA LEU A 70 -1.25 -16.69 -4.19
C LEU A 70 -2.28 -17.71 -4.60
N VAL A 71 -1.92 -18.65 -5.47
CA VAL A 71 -2.81 -19.72 -5.94
C VAL A 71 -3.19 -20.65 -4.80
N ARG A 72 -2.21 -21.09 -4.02
CA ARG A 72 -2.43 -21.99 -2.87
C ARG A 72 -3.36 -21.36 -1.83
N GLU A 73 -3.08 -20.12 -1.44
CA GLU A 73 -3.88 -19.40 -0.44
C GLU A 73 -5.30 -19.12 -0.94
N ALA A 74 -5.47 -18.82 -2.23
CA ALA A 74 -6.80 -18.66 -2.82
C ALA A 74 -7.59 -19.98 -2.77
N ALA A 75 -6.98 -21.10 -3.08
CA ALA A 75 -7.62 -22.43 -3.01
C ALA A 75 -8.00 -22.78 -1.57
N GLU A 76 -7.11 -22.56 -0.61
CA GLU A 76 -7.38 -22.79 0.82
C GLU A 76 -8.54 -21.92 1.32
N THR A 77 -8.59 -20.66 0.88
CA THR A 77 -9.66 -19.74 1.27
C THR A 77 -11.01 -20.18 0.70
N LEU A 78 -11.05 -20.62 -0.55
CA LEU A 78 -12.28 -21.17 -1.17
C LEU A 78 -12.78 -22.42 -0.43
N GLU A 79 -11.90 -23.33 -0.03
CA GLU A 79 -12.26 -24.49 0.76
C GLU A 79 -12.81 -24.10 2.13
N ALA A 80 -12.19 -23.13 2.80
CA ALA A 80 -12.67 -22.64 4.09
C ALA A 80 -14.05 -21.99 3.98
N LEU A 81 -14.29 -21.20 2.92
CA LEU A 81 -15.59 -20.59 2.65
C LEU A 81 -16.67 -21.62 2.34
N GLU A 82 -16.33 -22.66 1.60
CA GLU A 82 -17.24 -23.78 1.31
C GLU A 82 -17.70 -24.46 2.61
N THR A 83 -16.77 -24.70 3.51
CA THR A 83 -17.06 -25.31 4.82
C THR A 83 -18.00 -24.43 5.64
N LEU A 84 -17.78 -23.10 5.63
CA LEU A 84 -18.66 -22.15 6.35
C LEU A 84 -20.06 -22.08 5.74
N GLY A 85 -20.18 -22.27 4.44
CA GLY A 85 -21.48 -22.21 3.73
C GLY A 85 -22.31 -23.47 3.84
N ARG A 86 -21.79 -24.58 4.42
CA ARG A 86 -22.55 -25.83 4.55
C ARG A 86 -23.55 -25.76 5.70
N PRO A 87 -24.80 -26.23 5.49
CA PRO A 87 -25.78 -26.34 6.58
C PRO A 87 -25.26 -27.33 7.64
N ARG A 88 -25.54 -27.00 8.88
CA ARG A 88 -25.24 -27.89 10.01
C ARG A 88 -26.33 -28.95 10.16
#